data_f3f76dfc0f5c901ae481f27f8dc50191
#
_entry.id   f3f76dfc0f5c901ae481f27f8dc50191
#
_cell.length_a   1.000
_cell.length_b   1.000
_cell.length_c   1.000
_cell.angle_alpha   90.00
_cell.angle_beta   90.00
_cell.angle_gamma   90.00
#
_symmetry.space_group_name_H-M   'P 1'
#
loop_
_entity.id
_entity.type
_entity.pdbx_description
1 polymer ?
#
loop_
_entity_poly.entity_id
_entity_poly.type
_entity_poly.pdbx_seq_one_letter_code
_entity_poly.pdbx_strand_id
1 'polypeptide(L)'
;MEQTTRSPILCEAKDYVTGLYDGEGRMLEQTENLPILAFSLAPVCKHIRKTFEGDIHEGDVFFHNDVFSLGNQNNDVAVFKPVFFEGELVAWTAVKGHQADIGGAVAGGYNPNAVEVWQEALRIPAVKIVDRGKLRQDVWNLIFANVRLDIVQHDMKAEMGACAVGERRLLEVLRKYGVASYNVHKQALFEATRR
;
A
#
# COMPACT_ATOMS: atom_id res chain seq x y z
N MET A 1 0.87 10.90 -6.39
CA MET A 1 1.88 10.97 -5.31
C MET A 1 2.65 12.29 -5.35
N GLU A 2 3.56 12.52 -6.25
CA GLU A 2 4.48 13.68 -6.29
C GLU A 2 3.80 15.05 -6.09
N GLN A 3 2.61 15.25 -6.66
CA GLN A 3 1.88 16.53 -6.57
C GLN A 3 1.01 16.67 -5.32
N THR A 4 0.83 15.63 -4.54
CA THR A 4 -0.13 15.59 -3.43
C THR A 4 0.52 15.30 -2.09
N THR A 5 1.68 14.66 -2.05
CA THR A 5 2.50 14.49 -0.84
C THR A 5 3.24 15.77 -0.50
N ARG A 6 3.59 15.95 0.75
CA ARG A 6 4.19 17.16 1.28
C ARG A 6 5.57 16.95 1.89
N SER A 7 5.87 15.75 2.38
CA SER A 7 7.18 15.46 2.92
C SER A 7 8.23 15.42 1.80
N PRO A 8 9.39 16.06 1.96
CA PRO A 8 10.45 16.06 0.96
C PRO A 8 10.91 14.65 0.56
N ILE A 9 10.86 13.69 1.48
CA ILE A 9 11.24 12.31 1.20
C ILE A 9 10.32 11.67 0.13
N LEU A 10 9.05 12.03 0.09
CA LEU A 10 8.10 11.53 -0.90
C LEU A 10 8.04 12.40 -2.16
N CYS A 11 7.95 13.73 -2.04
CA CYS A 11 7.74 14.59 -3.21
C CYS A 11 9.05 14.96 -3.94
N GLU A 12 10.20 15.04 -3.24
CA GLU A 12 11.49 15.40 -3.83
C GLU A 12 12.39 14.17 -4.04
N ALA A 13 12.64 13.39 -2.98
CA ALA A 13 13.48 12.19 -3.06
C ALA A 13 12.77 11.03 -3.77
N LYS A 14 11.43 11.08 -3.90
CA LYS A 14 10.61 10.04 -4.54
C LYS A 14 10.77 8.66 -3.91
N ASP A 15 10.95 8.64 -2.58
CA ASP A 15 11.10 7.42 -1.81
C ASP A 15 9.74 6.73 -1.60
N TYR A 16 9.12 6.34 -2.71
CA TYR A 16 7.87 5.60 -2.76
C TYR A 16 7.80 4.73 -4.02
N VAL A 17 6.87 3.81 -4.02
CA VAL A 17 6.49 3.00 -5.19
C VAL A 17 4.97 2.88 -5.25
N THR A 18 4.45 2.80 -6.47
CA THR A 18 3.05 2.44 -6.71
C THR A 18 2.98 1.15 -7.52
N GLY A 19 1.96 0.34 -7.31
CA GLY A 19 1.81 -0.92 -8.02
C GLY A 19 0.37 -1.32 -8.25
N LEU A 20 0.19 -2.13 -9.28
CA LEU A 20 -1.06 -2.81 -9.62
C LEU A 20 -0.84 -4.32 -9.52
N TYR A 21 -1.73 -5.00 -8.82
CA TYR A 21 -1.68 -6.44 -8.59
C TYR A 21 -2.99 -7.06 -9.04
N ASP A 22 -2.95 -8.31 -9.49
CA ASP A 22 -4.18 -9.04 -9.78
C ASP A 22 -4.94 -9.44 -8.50
N GLY A 23 -6.14 -10.00 -8.65
CA GLY A 23 -6.94 -10.46 -7.52
C GLY A 23 -6.23 -11.45 -6.61
N GLU A 24 -5.19 -12.16 -7.10
CA GLU A 24 -4.37 -13.08 -6.33
C GLU A 24 -3.15 -12.43 -5.66
N GLY A 25 -2.93 -11.12 -5.85
CA GLY A 25 -1.78 -10.39 -5.32
C GLY A 25 -0.50 -10.63 -6.11
N ARG A 26 -0.58 -11.05 -7.38
CA ARG A 26 0.57 -11.12 -8.29
C ARG A 26 0.73 -9.77 -8.96
N MET A 27 1.97 -9.30 -9.06
CA MET A 27 2.29 -8.00 -9.65
C MET A 27 1.97 -7.98 -11.14
N LEU A 28 1.26 -6.93 -11.56
CA LEU A 28 0.96 -6.64 -12.96
C LEU A 28 1.82 -5.49 -13.48
N GLU A 29 1.95 -4.43 -12.69
CA GLU A 29 2.68 -3.22 -13.05
C GLU A 29 3.16 -2.50 -11.80
N GLN A 30 4.26 -1.76 -11.91
CA GLN A 30 4.81 -0.92 -10.85
C GLN A 30 5.56 0.28 -11.42
N THR A 31 5.72 1.33 -10.60
CA THR A 31 6.61 2.45 -10.96
C THR A 31 8.08 2.06 -10.83
N GLU A 32 8.93 2.69 -11.64
CA GLU A 32 10.39 2.46 -11.69
C GLU A 32 11.17 3.24 -10.60
N ASN A 33 10.62 3.31 -9.39
CA ASN A 33 11.30 4.00 -8.29
C ASN A 33 12.23 3.03 -7.53
N LEU A 34 12.14 2.93 -6.21
CA LEU A 34 13.04 2.12 -5.40
C LEU A 34 12.65 0.63 -5.41
N PRO A 35 13.49 -0.27 -5.97
CA PRO A 35 13.16 -1.70 -6.07
C PRO A 35 12.88 -2.37 -4.73
N ILE A 36 13.57 -1.97 -3.64
CA ILE A 36 13.38 -2.55 -2.31
C ILE A 36 11.95 -2.36 -1.78
N LEU A 37 11.32 -1.23 -2.11
CA LEU A 37 9.92 -0.98 -1.75
C LEU A 37 8.99 -1.89 -2.56
N ALA A 38 9.25 -2.02 -3.85
CA ALA A 38 8.41 -2.77 -4.79
C ALA A 38 8.37 -4.26 -4.48
N PHE A 39 9.51 -4.89 -4.21
CA PHE A 39 9.61 -6.34 -4.00
C PHE A 39 8.82 -6.85 -2.81
N SER A 40 8.61 -6.05 -1.77
CA SER A 40 7.84 -6.44 -0.61
C SER A 40 6.32 -6.34 -0.81
N LEU A 41 5.83 -5.59 -1.81
CA LEU A 41 4.40 -5.34 -1.97
C LEU A 41 3.61 -6.60 -2.37
N ALA A 42 4.11 -7.42 -3.30
CA ALA A 42 3.40 -8.64 -3.69
C ALA A 42 3.27 -9.66 -2.55
N PRO A 43 4.33 -9.99 -1.78
CA PRO A 43 4.22 -10.81 -0.59
C PRO A 43 3.26 -10.26 0.46
N VAL A 44 3.31 -8.94 0.73
CA VAL A 44 2.40 -8.28 1.69
C VAL A 44 0.95 -8.30 1.20
N CYS A 45 0.69 -8.09 -0.08
CA CYS A 45 -0.65 -8.20 -0.66
C CYS A 45 -1.25 -9.59 -0.41
N LYS A 46 -0.48 -10.65 -0.65
CA LYS A 46 -0.89 -12.04 -0.37
C LYS A 46 -1.09 -12.28 1.12
N HIS A 47 -0.25 -11.69 1.98
CA HIS A 47 -0.42 -11.77 3.43
C HIS A 47 -1.73 -11.11 3.88
N ILE A 48 -2.04 -9.91 3.39
CA ILE A 48 -3.31 -9.23 3.66
C ILE A 48 -4.50 -10.08 3.21
N ARG A 49 -4.46 -10.62 1.99
CA ARG A 49 -5.52 -11.51 1.49
C ARG A 49 -5.78 -12.69 2.42
N LYS A 50 -4.71 -13.34 2.89
CA LYS A 50 -4.81 -14.49 3.81
C LYS A 50 -5.32 -14.07 5.19
N THR A 51 -4.84 -12.95 5.72
CA THR A 51 -5.22 -12.45 7.06
C THR A 51 -6.70 -12.06 7.13
N PHE A 52 -7.22 -11.48 6.05
CA PHE A 52 -8.61 -11.03 5.94
C PHE A 52 -9.46 -11.90 5.02
N GLU A 53 -9.12 -13.18 4.88
CA GLU A 53 -9.91 -14.11 4.06
C GLU A 53 -11.37 -14.13 4.52
N GLY A 54 -12.31 -13.89 3.59
CA GLY A 54 -13.73 -13.75 3.88
C GLY A 54 -14.18 -12.38 4.42
N ASP A 55 -13.23 -11.47 4.69
CA ASP A 55 -13.51 -10.12 5.21
C ASP A 55 -12.77 -9.04 4.39
N ILE A 56 -12.75 -9.17 3.06
CA ILE A 56 -12.27 -8.16 2.13
C ILE A 56 -13.45 -7.67 1.32
N HIS A 57 -13.73 -6.35 1.37
CA HIS A 57 -14.91 -5.76 0.77
C HIS A 57 -14.57 -4.57 -0.11
N GLU A 58 -15.47 -4.23 -1.01
CA GLU A 58 -15.38 -3.00 -1.80
C GLU A 58 -15.32 -1.78 -0.87
N GLY A 59 -14.39 -0.86 -1.16
CA GLY A 59 -14.17 0.33 -0.36
C GLY A 59 -13.20 0.15 0.82
N ASP A 60 -12.69 -1.06 1.07
CA ASP A 60 -11.66 -1.29 2.08
C ASP A 60 -10.33 -0.62 1.70
N VAL A 61 -9.56 -0.24 2.72
CA VAL A 61 -8.15 0.16 2.59
C VAL A 61 -7.38 -0.44 3.77
N PHE A 62 -6.22 -0.99 3.48
CA PHE A 62 -5.34 -1.63 4.45
C PHE A 62 -4.02 -0.88 4.59
N PHE A 63 -3.52 -0.79 5.81
CA PHE A 63 -2.16 -0.35 6.11
C PHE A 63 -1.31 -1.51 6.58
N HIS A 64 0.00 -1.46 6.25
CA HIS A 64 0.98 -2.44 6.69
C HIS A 64 2.40 -1.88 6.62
N ASN A 65 3.22 -2.12 7.66
CA ASN A 65 4.65 -1.86 7.61
C ASN A 65 5.49 -2.93 8.33
N ASP A 66 4.85 -3.91 8.94
CA ASP A 66 5.49 -4.83 9.89
C ASP A 66 6.53 -5.75 9.22
N VAL A 67 7.78 -5.61 9.64
CA VAL A 67 8.91 -6.41 9.12
C VAL A 67 8.82 -7.89 9.46
N PHE A 68 8.08 -8.27 10.51
CA PHE A 68 7.87 -9.68 10.87
C PHE A 68 6.78 -10.36 10.03
N SER A 69 6.04 -9.57 9.27
CA SER A 69 5.01 -10.04 8.34
C SER A 69 5.23 -9.55 6.91
N LEU A 70 6.48 -9.69 6.42
CA LEU A 70 6.90 -9.45 5.04
C LEU A 70 7.14 -7.99 4.66
N GLY A 71 7.09 -7.04 5.59
CA GLY A 71 7.58 -5.66 5.38
C GLY A 71 9.11 -5.63 5.21
N ASN A 72 9.65 -4.61 4.54
CA ASN A 72 11.10 -4.42 4.39
C ASN A 72 11.70 -3.60 5.54
N GLN A 73 11.07 -2.50 5.91
CA GLN A 73 11.39 -1.72 7.13
C GLN A 73 10.13 -1.01 7.64
N ASN A 74 10.10 -0.70 8.96
CA ASN A 74 8.88 -0.18 9.57
C ASN A 74 8.54 1.26 9.15
N ASN A 75 9.50 2.03 8.64
CA ASN A 75 9.26 3.38 8.11
C ASN A 75 8.51 3.36 6.77
N ASP A 76 8.58 2.24 6.03
CA ASP A 76 7.96 2.09 4.74
C ASP A 76 6.53 1.57 4.92
N VAL A 77 5.58 2.48 5.08
CA VAL A 77 4.18 2.12 5.23
C VAL A 77 3.57 1.84 3.86
N ALA A 78 2.95 0.68 3.73
CA ALA A 78 2.23 0.28 2.53
C ALA A 78 0.73 0.46 2.71
N VAL A 79 0.09 0.98 1.67
CA VAL A 79 -1.35 1.15 1.53
C VAL A 79 -1.83 0.21 0.44
N PHE A 80 -2.85 -0.60 0.73
CA PHE A 80 -3.47 -1.50 -0.23
C PHE A 80 -4.96 -1.23 -0.33
N LYS A 81 -5.47 -1.20 -1.56
CA LYS A 81 -6.90 -1.05 -1.83
C LYS A 81 -7.36 -2.15 -2.79
N PRO A 82 -8.31 -3.01 -2.39
CA PRO A 82 -8.90 -4.00 -3.28
C PRO A 82 -9.78 -3.31 -4.33
N VAL A 83 -9.74 -3.82 -5.54
CA VAL A 83 -10.56 -3.36 -6.66
C VAL A 83 -11.58 -4.42 -7.01
N PHE A 84 -12.85 -4.08 -6.83
CA PHE A 84 -13.97 -4.94 -7.17
C PHE A 84 -14.60 -4.50 -8.49
N PHE A 85 -14.99 -5.48 -9.30
CA PHE A 85 -15.77 -5.25 -10.51
C PHE A 85 -16.84 -6.33 -10.63
N GLU A 86 -18.10 -5.91 -10.77
CA GLU A 86 -19.27 -6.81 -10.81
C GLU A 86 -19.35 -7.78 -9.60
N GLY A 87 -18.91 -7.32 -8.44
CA GLY A 87 -18.92 -8.10 -7.20
C GLY A 87 -17.70 -8.99 -6.97
N GLU A 88 -16.79 -9.10 -7.95
CA GLU A 88 -15.59 -9.93 -7.86
C GLU A 88 -14.34 -9.09 -7.56
N LEU A 89 -13.44 -9.60 -6.73
CA LEU A 89 -12.13 -9.01 -6.48
C LEU A 89 -11.21 -9.27 -7.66
N VAL A 90 -11.02 -8.27 -8.53
CA VAL A 90 -10.28 -8.41 -9.77
C VAL A 90 -8.82 -7.97 -9.68
N ALA A 91 -8.50 -7.04 -8.77
CA ALA A 91 -7.17 -6.48 -8.65
C ALA A 91 -6.96 -5.83 -7.27
N TRP A 92 -5.72 -5.36 -7.05
CA TRP A 92 -5.33 -4.49 -5.94
C TRP A 92 -4.51 -3.33 -6.49
N THR A 93 -4.75 -2.14 -5.96
CA THR A 93 -3.82 -1.03 -6.08
C THR A 93 -3.04 -0.90 -4.78
N ALA A 94 -1.76 -0.58 -4.90
CA ALA A 94 -0.90 -0.40 -3.75
C ALA A 94 0.04 0.79 -3.92
N VAL A 95 0.34 1.41 -2.80
CA VAL A 95 1.38 2.42 -2.66
C VAL A 95 2.22 2.05 -1.45
N LYS A 96 3.51 2.27 -1.51
CA LYS A 96 4.40 2.18 -0.36
C LYS A 96 5.33 3.38 -0.37
N GLY A 97 5.41 4.08 0.74
CA GLY A 97 6.27 5.25 0.89
C GLY A 97 7.02 5.25 2.21
N HIS A 98 8.24 5.79 2.18
CA HIS A 98 9.03 6.04 3.38
C HIS A 98 8.44 7.24 4.13
N GLN A 99 7.93 7.00 5.32
CA GLN A 99 7.30 8.05 6.12
C GLN A 99 8.34 8.90 6.86
N ALA A 100 8.12 10.21 6.86
CA ALA A 100 9.00 11.16 7.58
C ALA A 100 9.03 10.94 9.09
N ASP A 101 7.99 10.32 9.67
CA ASP A 101 7.92 9.85 11.05
C ASP A 101 6.80 8.81 11.17
N ILE A 102 7.08 7.70 11.78
CA ILE A 102 6.08 6.68 12.10
C ILE A 102 6.30 6.15 13.52
N GLY A 103 6.64 7.03 14.46
CA GLY A 103 6.93 6.66 15.84
C GLY A 103 8.38 6.19 16.06
N GLY A 104 8.57 5.39 17.08
CA GLY A 104 9.90 4.96 17.50
C GLY A 104 10.62 6.00 18.40
N ALA A 105 11.88 5.75 18.70
CA ALA A 105 12.64 6.55 19.67
C ALA A 105 13.03 7.94 19.11
N VAL A 106 13.22 8.06 17.80
CA VAL A 106 13.60 9.30 17.12
C VAL A 106 12.70 9.54 15.91
N ALA A 107 12.47 10.81 15.58
CA ALA A 107 11.76 11.16 14.35
C ALA A 107 12.59 10.75 13.12
N GLY A 108 11.91 10.38 12.03
CA GLY A 108 12.57 9.93 10.80
C GLY A 108 13.01 8.46 10.81
N GLY A 109 12.85 7.75 11.93
CA GLY A 109 13.09 6.30 12.05
C GLY A 109 14.52 5.82 11.88
N TYR A 110 15.48 6.73 11.69
CA TYR A 110 16.90 6.37 11.63
C TYR A 110 17.53 6.54 13.01
N ASN A 111 17.57 5.46 13.77
CA ASN A 111 18.21 5.42 15.08
C ASN A 111 19.41 4.47 15.08
N PRO A 112 20.66 4.97 14.94
CA PRO A 112 21.84 4.12 14.90
C PRO A 112 22.10 3.37 16.22
N ASN A 113 21.46 3.77 17.31
CA ASN A 113 21.57 3.14 18.63
C ASN A 113 20.40 2.17 18.90
N ALA A 114 19.51 1.93 17.95
CA ALA A 114 18.45 0.96 18.11
C ALA A 114 19.03 -0.47 18.26
N VAL A 115 18.60 -1.17 19.28
CA VAL A 115 18.97 -2.57 19.54
C VAL A 115 17.78 -3.51 19.34
N GLU A 116 16.60 -2.96 19.10
CA GLU A 116 15.37 -3.70 18.83
C GLU A 116 14.41 -2.88 17.95
N VAL A 117 13.61 -3.58 17.18
CA VAL A 117 12.74 -3.00 16.12
C VAL A 117 11.72 -1.98 16.66
N TRP A 118 11.25 -2.11 17.88
CA TRP A 118 10.30 -1.18 18.50
C TRP A 118 10.90 0.22 18.74
N GLN A 119 12.23 0.32 18.79
CA GLN A 119 12.92 1.62 18.89
C GLN A 119 13.01 2.34 17.54
N GLU A 120 12.83 1.62 16.42
CA GLU A 120 12.91 2.21 15.08
C GLU A 120 11.60 2.88 14.66
N ALA A 121 10.46 2.21 14.85
CA ALA A 121 9.15 2.74 14.44
C ALA A 121 7.99 1.94 15.06
N LEU A 122 6.79 2.50 14.97
CA LEU A 122 5.55 1.78 15.25
C LEU A 122 5.37 0.65 14.25
N ARG A 123 5.17 -0.56 14.74
CA ARG A 123 4.80 -1.70 13.91
C ARG A 123 3.30 -1.72 13.67
N ILE A 124 2.93 -1.71 12.39
CA ILE A 124 1.55 -1.82 11.94
C ILE A 124 1.40 -3.15 11.21
N PRO A 125 0.94 -4.22 11.88
CA PRO A 125 0.52 -5.43 11.18
C PRO A 125 -0.62 -5.10 10.23
N ALA A 126 -0.98 -5.99 9.32
CA ALA A 126 -2.08 -5.74 8.39
C ALA A 126 -3.36 -5.32 9.15
N VAL A 127 -3.81 -4.08 8.94
CA VAL A 127 -5.00 -3.51 9.57
C VAL A 127 -5.90 -2.84 8.54
N LYS A 128 -7.22 -2.94 8.69
CA LYS A 128 -8.15 -2.10 7.93
C LYS A 128 -8.14 -0.69 8.51
N ILE A 129 -7.76 0.29 7.69
CA ILE A 129 -7.87 1.70 8.03
C ILE A 129 -9.18 2.32 7.51
N VAL A 130 -9.70 1.74 6.41
CA VAL A 130 -11.05 2.01 5.91
C VAL A 130 -11.78 0.67 5.79
N ASP A 131 -12.98 0.59 6.32
CA ASP A 131 -13.86 -0.57 6.23
C ASP A 131 -15.11 -0.20 5.44
N ARG A 132 -15.30 -0.81 4.26
CA ARG A 132 -16.42 -0.54 3.34
C ARG A 132 -16.67 0.95 3.11
N GLY A 133 -15.60 1.68 2.82
CA GLY A 133 -15.65 3.12 2.54
C GLY A 133 -15.72 4.02 3.78
N LYS A 134 -15.73 3.47 4.99
CA LYS A 134 -15.77 4.24 6.24
C LYS A 134 -14.42 4.20 6.94
N LEU A 135 -13.84 5.38 7.21
CA LEU A 135 -12.60 5.50 7.97
C LEU A 135 -12.77 4.89 9.37
N ARG A 136 -11.89 3.97 9.74
CA ARG A 136 -11.75 3.45 11.09
C ARG A 136 -11.03 4.49 11.96
N GLN A 137 -11.81 5.43 12.49
CA GLN A 137 -11.27 6.56 13.26
C GLN A 137 -10.50 6.09 14.51
N ASP A 138 -10.90 4.99 15.10
CA ASP A 138 -10.23 4.33 16.23
C ASP A 138 -8.81 3.89 15.84
N VAL A 139 -8.65 3.18 14.72
CA VAL A 139 -7.35 2.72 14.20
C VAL A 139 -6.49 3.90 13.75
N TRP A 140 -7.09 4.87 13.03
CA TRP A 140 -6.42 6.09 12.60
C TRP A 140 -5.84 6.84 13.80
N ASN A 141 -6.65 7.12 14.81
CA ASN A 141 -6.23 7.83 16.00
C ASN A 141 -5.14 7.07 16.78
N LEU A 142 -5.25 5.73 16.88
CA LEU A 142 -4.24 4.91 17.54
C LEU A 142 -2.87 5.02 16.85
N ILE A 143 -2.84 4.94 15.51
CA ILE A 143 -1.59 5.05 14.74
C ILE A 143 -1.01 6.46 14.91
N PHE A 144 -1.81 7.48 14.63
CA PHE A 144 -1.31 8.86 14.58
C PHE A 144 -1.10 9.53 15.94
N ALA A 145 -1.56 8.93 17.04
CA ALA A 145 -1.13 9.29 18.39
C ALA A 145 0.36 9.00 18.66
N ASN A 146 0.97 8.12 17.87
CA ASN A 146 2.38 7.74 17.95
C ASN A 146 3.26 8.46 16.92
N VAL A 147 2.70 9.31 16.09
CA VAL A 147 3.38 10.06 15.02
C VAL A 147 3.50 11.52 15.45
N ARG A 148 4.71 12.07 15.41
CA ARG A 148 4.98 13.45 15.87
C ARG A 148 4.67 14.50 14.82
N LEU A 149 4.82 14.13 13.52
CA LEU A 149 4.74 15.06 12.40
C LEU A 149 3.37 14.97 11.72
N ASP A 150 2.58 16.02 11.80
CA ASP A 150 1.25 16.08 11.15
C ASP A 150 1.31 15.89 9.63
N ILE A 151 2.44 16.21 9.01
CA ILE A 151 2.66 16.03 7.57
C ILE A 151 2.45 14.58 7.13
N VAL A 152 2.75 13.61 7.99
CA VAL A 152 2.59 12.17 7.71
C VAL A 152 1.12 11.81 7.50
N GLN A 153 0.20 12.43 8.25
CA GLN A 153 -1.23 12.21 8.03
C GLN A 153 -1.69 12.69 6.64
N HIS A 154 -1.11 13.80 6.15
CA HIS A 154 -1.39 14.29 4.80
C HIS A 154 -0.85 13.33 3.74
N ASP A 155 0.37 12.84 3.93
CA ASP A 155 1.03 11.93 3.00
C ASP A 155 0.32 10.57 2.94
N MET A 156 -0.08 10.01 4.08
CA MET A 156 -0.88 8.78 4.11
C MET A 156 -2.25 8.94 3.40
N LYS A 157 -2.90 10.10 3.54
CA LYS A 157 -4.12 10.40 2.77
C LYS A 157 -3.85 10.53 1.27
N ALA A 158 -2.71 11.11 0.88
CA ALA A 158 -2.30 11.19 -0.52
C ALA A 158 -2.01 9.79 -1.11
N GLU A 159 -1.42 8.88 -0.34
CA GLU A 159 -1.20 7.48 -0.72
C GLU A 159 -2.54 6.73 -0.91
N MET A 160 -3.47 6.88 0.02
CA MET A 160 -4.83 6.34 -0.14
C MET A 160 -5.53 6.91 -1.38
N GLY A 161 -5.36 8.22 -1.64
CA GLY A 161 -5.87 8.89 -2.82
C GLY A 161 -5.26 8.35 -4.12
N ALA A 162 -3.95 8.04 -4.13
CA ALA A 162 -3.29 7.42 -5.27
C ALA A 162 -3.84 6.01 -5.56
N CYS A 163 -4.08 5.19 -4.53
CA CYS A 163 -4.77 3.91 -4.68
C CYS A 163 -6.17 4.09 -5.29
N ALA A 164 -6.95 5.07 -4.83
CA ALA A 164 -8.29 5.34 -5.37
C ALA A 164 -8.24 5.83 -6.84
N VAL A 165 -7.21 6.57 -7.23
CA VAL A 165 -7.00 6.94 -8.65
C VAL A 165 -6.70 5.70 -9.48
N GLY A 166 -5.83 4.81 -9.01
CA GLY A 166 -5.52 3.54 -9.67
C GLY A 166 -6.76 2.67 -9.86
N GLU A 167 -7.56 2.50 -8.80
CA GLU A 167 -8.84 1.79 -8.86
C GLU A 167 -9.76 2.38 -9.95
N ARG A 168 -10.02 3.69 -9.90
CA ARG A 168 -10.88 4.36 -10.87
C ARG A 168 -10.43 4.12 -12.31
N ARG A 169 -9.13 4.27 -12.57
CA ARG A 169 -8.56 4.07 -13.91
C ARG A 169 -8.68 2.63 -14.38
N LEU A 170 -8.43 1.67 -13.50
CA LEU A 170 -8.63 0.26 -13.85
C LEU A 170 -10.10 -0.05 -14.14
N LEU A 171 -11.03 0.48 -13.34
CA LEU A 171 -12.47 0.31 -13.58
C LEU A 171 -12.92 0.93 -14.89
N GLU A 172 -12.36 2.08 -15.31
CA GLU A 172 -12.60 2.67 -16.65
C GLU A 172 -12.17 1.70 -17.76
N VAL A 173 -11.01 1.06 -17.62
CA VAL A 173 -10.50 0.06 -18.57
C VAL A 173 -11.40 -1.18 -18.60
N LEU A 174 -11.78 -1.70 -17.45
CA LEU A 174 -12.66 -2.88 -17.35
C LEU A 174 -14.05 -2.63 -17.94
N ARG A 175 -14.63 -1.45 -17.71
CA ARG A 175 -15.91 -1.06 -18.33
C ARG A 175 -15.83 -0.94 -19.85
N LYS A 176 -14.69 -0.47 -20.37
CA LYS A 176 -14.49 -0.27 -21.81
C LYS A 176 -14.19 -1.56 -22.57
N TYR A 177 -13.38 -2.44 -22.00
CA TYR A 177 -12.84 -3.61 -22.71
C TYR A 177 -13.35 -4.96 -22.16
N GLY A 178 -13.99 -4.97 -21.00
CA GLY A 178 -14.51 -6.16 -20.34
C GLY A 178 -13.46 -6.97 -19.57
N VAL A 179 -13.91 -7.75 -18.61
CA VAL A 179 -13.07 -8.63 -17.76
C VAL A 179 -12.39 -9.72 -18.58
N ALA A 180 -13.05 -10.25 -19.62
CA ALA A 180 -12.47 -11.27 -20.50
C ALA A 180 -11.19 -10.78 -21.18
N SER A 181 -11.22 -9.57 -21.75
CA SER A 181 -10.04 -8.94 -22.35
C SER A 181 -8.94 -8.71 -21.32
N TYR A 182 -9.29 -8.19 -20.14
CA TYR A 182 -8.34 -8.01 -19.02
C TYR A 182 -7.64 -9.34 -18.65
N ASN A 183 -8.38 -10.44 -18.53
CA ASN A 183 -7.82 -11.73 -18.17
C ASN A 183 -6.86 -12.29 -19.24
N VAL A 184 -7.18 -12.11 -20.53
CA VAL A 184 -6.30 -12.49 -21.65
C VAL A 184 -4.99 -11.73 -21.58
N HIS A 185 -5.04 -10.38 -21.43
CA HIS A 185 -3.84 -9.55 -21.36
C HIS A 185 -3.00 -9.84 -20.10
N LYS A 186 -3.65 -10.04 -18.96
CA LYS A 186 -3.00 -10.47 -17.72
C LYS A 186 -2.22 -11.77 -17.88
N GLN A 187 -2.83 -12.77 -18.52
CA GLN A 187 -2.19 -14.05 -18.78
C GLN A 187 -0.98 -13.90 -19.72
N ALA A 188 -1.14 -13.14 -20.81
CA ALA A 188 -0.07 -12.86 -21.75
C ALA A 188 1.11 -12.14 -21.08
N LEU A 189 0.86 -11.19 -20.16
CA LEU A 189 1.87 -10.53 -19.38
C LEU A 189 2.69 -11.53 -18.55
N PHE A 190 2.02 -12.42 -17.81
CA PHE A 190 2.72 -13.43 -17.01
C PHE A 190 3.49 -14.45 -17.84
N GLU A 191 3.04 -14.78 -19.04
CA GLU A 191 3.76 -15.66 -19.97
C GLU A 191 5.02 -14.97 -20.53
N ALA A 192 4.91 -13.69 -20.88
CA ALA A 192 6.05 -12.92 -21.40
C ALA A 192 7.17 -12.75 -20.36
N THR A 193 6.82 -12.61 -19.07
CA THR A 193 7.79 -12.42 -17.98
C THR A 193 8.44 -13.71 -17.48
N ARG A 194 7.99 -14.89 -17.92
CA ARG A 194 8.60 -16.19 -17.59
C ARG A 194 9.76 -16.60 -18.51
N ARG A 195 9.98 -15.83 -19.57
CA ARG A 195 11.06 -16.06 -20.55
C ARG A 195 12.33 -15.27 -20.16
#